data_4a06dcddd1732bd99478ed9cb1f83761
#
_entry.id   4a06dcddd1732bd99478ed9cb1f83761
#
_cell.length_a   1.000
_cell.length_b   1.000
_cell.length_c   1.000
_cell.angle_alpha   90.00
_cell.angle_beta   90.00
_cell.angle_gamma   90.00
#
_symmetry.space_group_name_H-M   'P 1'
#
loop_
_entity.id
_entity.type
_entity.pdbx_description
1 polymer ?
#
loop_
_entity_poly.entity_id
_entity_poly.type
_entity_poly.pdbx_seq_one_letter_code
_entity_poly.pdbx_strand_id
1 'polypeptide(L)'
;MEQIADRIHITRRECLALMAGAAAAAIAPAHCLGEDNNSLLHVAISTDTLAGANVSDARAAYAVWIKEVTGHMGTLRAEIVPEIFLPSPQLLAGIRRGSIDCYGITALEYEKVADLTDPNFFLLQDYLADGMEYVLIVHNSSPYRKIGDMRGAQILTHHHRDMVLLPAWMETMLAENNLPPAERFFGSQTARDNVTQVALPVFFRRVDGACLARRSWETAVELNPQLGRDVRTLVVSPKVVPIAICFRRNSSPEGRRALIDAVMKIASIPAGQQIVAMYQAHGFVVRTSAVMKSTVDMVAQYQRLLAQQTSGRKGQP
;
A
#
# COMPACT_ATOMS: atom_id res chain seq x y z
N MET A 1 -28.18 18.60 35.66
CA MET A 1 -28.17 17.12 35.69
C MET A 1 -26.77 16.71 35.47
N GLU A 2 -26.08 16.72 36.59
CA GLU A 2 -24.71 16.24 36.82
C GLU A 2 -24.72 14.73 37.09
N GLN A 3 -23.53 14.17 37.06
CA GLN A 3 -23.13 12.77 37.38
C GLN A 3 -23.35 11.81 36.21
N ILE A 4 -22.25 11.35 35.56
CA ILE A 4 -21.35 10.28 36.01
C ILE A 4 -20.01 10.44 35.21
N ALA A 5 -18.97 10.91 35.90
CA ALA A 5 -17.58 10.74 35.50
C ALA A 5 -16.88 10.03 36.67
N ASP A 6 -16.73 8.72 36.59
CA ASP A 6 -15.92 8.01 37.57
C ASP A 6 -14.66 7.44 36.89
N ARG A 7 -13.54 7.97 37.42
CA ARG A 7 -12.17 7.71 37.01
C ARG A 7 -11.72 6.35 37.51
N ILE A 8 -11.26 5.50 36.64
CA ILE A 8 -10.41 4.36 37.05
C ILE A 8 -8.95 4.84 37.01
N HIS A 9 -8.45 5.24 38.19
CA HIS A 9 -7.03 5.46 38.45
C HIS A 9 -6.39 4.12 38.83
N ILE A 10 -5.65 3.51 37.93
CA ILE A 10 -4.74 2.40 38.26
C ILE A 10 -3.42 3.03 38.68
N THR A 11 -3.04 2.89 39.97
CA THR A 11 -1.81 3.42 40.50
C THR A 11 -0.63 2.48 40.24
N ARG A 12 0.55 3.09 40.08
CA ARG A 12 1.84 2.43 39.82
C ARG A 12 2.26 1.34 40.84
N ARG A 13 1.50 1.16 41.91
CA ARG A 13 1.79 0.17 42.98
C ARG A 13 1.15 -1.20 42.78
N GLU A 14 0.14 -1.31 41.93
CA GLU A 14 -0.54 -2.59 41.69
C GLU A 14 0.13 -3.44 40.59
N CYS A 15 1.06 -2.86 39.82
CA CYS A 15 1.87 -3.63 38.85
C CYS A 15 3.09 -4.33 39.43
N LEU A 16 3.41 -4.17 40.72
CA LEU A 16 4.62 -4.71 41.33
C LEU A 16 4.41 -5.92 42.26
N ALA A 17 3.18 -6.42 42.39
CA ALA A 17 2.86 -7.50 43.33
C ALA A 17 2.71 -8.90 42.71
N LEU A 18 3.05 -9.10 41.44
CA LEU A 18 2.90 -10.40 40.74
C LEU A 18 4.22 -11.04 40.25
N MET A 19 5.36 -10.63 40.82
CA MET A 19 6.67 -11.21 40.49
C MET A 19 7.38 -11.73 41.74
N ALA A 20 6.85 -12.75 42.40
CA ALA A 20 7.60 -13.60 43.29
C ALA A 20 6.85 -14.91 43.61
N GLY A 21 7.33 -16.01 43.10
CA GLY A 21 6.87 -17.32 43.57
C GLY A 21 7.10 -18.48 42.64
N ALA A 22 8.20 -19.16 42.88
CA ALA A 22 8.45 -20.60 42.78
C ALA A 22 9.02 -21.16 41.48
N ALA A 23 10.33 -21.32 41.50
CA ALA A 23 11.04 -22.37 40.80
C ALA A 23 10.78 -23.74 41.47
N ALA A 24 10.33 -24.72 40.70
CA ALA A 24 10.58 -26.14 40.98
C ALA A 24 10.53 -26.93 39.67
N ALA A 25 11.66 -27.53 39.34
CA ALA A 25 11.87 -28.36 38.17
C ALA A 25 11.05 -29.64 38.22
N ALA A 26 10.41 -30.01 37.13
CA ALA A 26 10.10 -31.39 36.80
C ALA A 26 10.44 -31.60 35.32
N ILE A 27 11.53 -32.33 35.08
CA ILE A 27 11.90 -32.88 33.78
C ILE A 27 10.87 -33.97 33.47
N ALA A 28 9.92 -33.69 32.58
CA ALA A 28 9.10 -34.72 31.95
C ALA A 28 9.52 -34.81 30.48
N PRO A 29 9.59 -36.02 29.89
CA PRO A 29 10.04 -36.20 28.52
C PRO A 29 9.08 -35.52 27.58
N ALA A 30 9.62 -34.74 26.63
CA ALA A 30 8.87 -34.15 25.56
C ALA A 30 8.19 -35.24 24.72
N HIS A 31 6.93 -35.49 25.00
CA HIS A 31 6.06 -36.11 24.01
C HIS A 31 5.88 -35.08 22.89
N CYS A 32 6.46 -35.39 21.74
CA CYS A 32 6.06 -34.79 20.46
C CYS A 32 4.58 -35.13 20.21
N LEU A 33 3.70 -34.37 20.78
CA LEU A 33 2.38 -34.20 20.21
C LEU A 33 2.57 -33.17 19.07
N GLY A 34 2.53 -33.66 17.85
CA GLY A 34 2.38 -32.80 16.68
C GLY A 34 1.06 -32.03 16.82
N GLU A 35 1.13 -30.86 17.45
CA GLU A 35 0.07 -29.88 17.29
C GLU A 35 0.03 -29.53 15.83
N ASP A 36 -1.13 -29.70 15.22
CA ASP A 36 -1.45 -29.26 13.87
C ASP A 36 -1.24 -27.74 13.79
N ASN A 37 -0.01 -27.34 13.56
CA ASN A 37 0.44 -25.96 13.38
C ASN A 37 -0.03 -25.42 12.01
N ASN A 38 -1.02 -26.10 11.38
CA ASN A 38 -1.45 -25.88 10.00
C ASN A 38 -2.65 -24.93 9.87
N SER A 39 -3.17 -24.39 10.97
CA SER A 39 -4.35 -23.52 10.97
C SER A 39 -4.06 -22.04 11.30
N LEU A 40 -2.83 -21.71 11.68
CA LEU A 40 -2.44 -20.38 12.11
C LEU A 40 -1.77 -19.62 10.95
N LEU A 41 -2.32 -18.44 10.58
CA LEU A 41 -1.69 -17.53 9.63
C LEU A 41 -1.00 -16.38 10.34
N HIS A 42 0.27 -16.18 10.05
CA HIS A 42 1.01 -14.99 10.48
C HIS A 42 0.84 -13.86 9.47
N VAL A 43 0.24 -12.76 9.91
CA VAL A 43 -0.11 -11.61 9.06
C VAL A 43 0.77 -10.42 9.39
N ALA A 44 1.36 -9.79 8.39
CA ALA A 44 2.11 -8.53 8.53
C ALA A 44 1.90 -7.60 7.34
N ILE A 45 2.16 -6.31 7.53
CA ILE A 45 2.01 -5.27 6.50
C ILE A 45 3.29 -4.42 6.45
N SER A 46 3.75 -4.11 5.26
CA SER A 46 4.87 -3.19 5.09
C SER A 46 4.51 -1.77 5.53
N THR A 47 5.39 -1.11 6.28
CA THR A 47 5.28 0.32 6.55
C THR A 47 5.28 1.19 5.29
N ASP A 48 5.88 0.69 4.21
CA ASP A 48 5.94 1.41 2.92
C ASP A 48 4.55 1.55 2.27
N THR A 49 3.56 0.72 2.66
CA THR A 49 2.16 0.86 2.23
C THR A 49 1.45 2.06 2.84
N LEU A 50 2.02 2.68 3.86
CA LEU A 50 1.42 3.81 4.59
C LEU A 50 1.69 5.17 3.93
N ALA A 51 2.63 5.25 3.00
CA ALA A 51 3.03 6.49 2.31
C ALA A 51 3.31 7.66 3.30
N GLY A 52 4.04 7.37 4.37
CA GLY A 52 4.40 8.37 5.37
C GLY A 52 3.32 8.70 6.41
N ALA A 53 2.15 8.04 6.38
CA ALA A 53 1.17 8.15 7.46
C ALA A 53 1.75 7.65 8.80
N ASN A 54 1.22 8.18 9.90
CA ASN A 54 1.69 7.81 11.24
C ASN A 54 1.42 6.32 11.51
N VAL A 55 2.47 5.57 11.80
CA VAL A 55 2.40 4.12 12.06
C VAL A 55 1.53 3.80 13.29
N SER A 56 1.54 4.65 14.33
CA SER A 56 0.73 4.45 15.53
C SER A 56 -0.76 4.60 15.24
N ASP A 57 -1.13 5.60 14.44
CA ASP A 57 -2.53 5.82 14.03
C ASP A 57 -3.01 4.67 13.12
N ALA A 58 -2.15 4.23 12.21
CA ALA A 58 -2.41 3.07 11.37
C ALA A 58 -2.60 1.80 12.21
N ARG A 59 -1.76 1.55 13.23
CA ARG A 59 -1.92 0.42 14.16
C ARG A 59 -3.25 0.45 14.88
N ALA A 60 -3.68 1.61 15.39
CA ALA A 60 -4.96 1.76 16.07
C ALA A 60 -6.13 1.42 15.14
N ALA A 61 -6.13 1.96 13.92
CA ALA A 61 -7.16 1.67 12.93
C ALA A 61 -7.19 0.17 12.53
N TYR A 62 -6.01 -0.42 12.32
CA TYR A 62 -5.90 -1.84 11.98
C TYR A 62 -6.28 -2.78 13.13
N ALA A 63 -6.06 -2.40 14.40
CA ALA A 63 -6.46 -3.22 15.54
C ALA A 63 -7.99 -3.47 15.54
N VAL A 64 -8.77 -2.45 15.20
CA VAL A 64 -10.24 -2.59 15.04
C VAL A 64 -10.56 -3.54 13.89
N TRP A 65 -9.93 -3.33 12.73
CA TRP A 65 -10.15 -4.16 11.54
C TRP A 65 -9.81 -5.63 11.79
N ILE A 66 -8.67 -5.89 12.43
CA ILE A 66 -8.21 -7.24 12.78
C ILE A 66 -9.19 -7.94 13.70
N LYS A 67 -9.68 -7.24 14.74
CA LYS A 67 -10.67 -7.80 15.67
C LYS A 67 -11.93 -8.26 14.94
N GLU A 68 -12.40 -7.45 13.99
CA GLU A 68 -13.56 -7.80 13.16
C GLU A 68 -13.26 -8.99 12.24
N VAL A 69 -12.12 -8.99 11.54
CA VAL A 69 -11.72 -10.11 10.66
C VAL A 69 -11.59 -11.40 11.45
N THR A 70 -10.82 -11.40 12.54
CA THR A 70 -10.59 -12.62 13.33
C THR A 70 -11.87 -13.13 13.98
N GLY A 71 -12.79 -12.24 14.37
CA GLY A 71 -14.11 -12.63 14.88
C GLY A 71 -14.96 -13.40 13.87
N HIS A 72 -14.69 -13.27 12.57
CA HIS A 72 -15.40 -13.97 11.50
C HIS A 72 -14.69 -15.21 10.96
N MET A 73 -13.45 -15.50 11.42
CA MET A 73 -12.69 -16.66 10.97
C MET A 73 -13.10 -17.99 11.63
N GLY A 74 -14.04 -17.99 12.56
CA GLY A 74 -14.51 -19.19 13.26
C GLY A 74 -13.46 -19.76 14.22
N THR A 75 -13.14 -21.04 14.08
CA THR A 75 -12.13 -21.74 14.89
C THR A 75 -10.70 -21.55 14.39
N LEU A 76 -10.53 -21.05 13.16
CA LEU A 76 -9.23 -20.74 12.59
C LEU A 76 -8.74 -19.42 13.16
N ARG A 77 -7.50 -19.38 13.59
CA ARG A 77 -6.89 -18.18 14.17
C ARG A 77 -5.85 -17.61 13.22
N ALA A 78 -5.96 -16.33 12.94
CA ALA A 78 -4.84 -15.56 12.42
C ALA A 78 -4.07 -15.00 13.63
N GLU A 79 -2.83 -15.39 13.82
CA GLU A 79 -1.95 -14.72 14.75
C GLU A 79 -1.34 -13.52 14.06
N ILE A 80 -1.62 -12.37 14.62
CA ILE A 80 -0.97 -11.16 14.18
C ILE A 80 0.36 -11.14 14.88
N VAL A 81 1.44 -11.14 14.10
CA VAL A 81 2.77 -10.88 14.66
C VAL A 81 2.70 -9.65 15.56
N PRO A 82 3.41 -9.62 16.70
CA PRO A 82 3.31 -8.56 17.71
C PRO A 82 3.37 -7.15 17.15
N GLU A 83 4.01 -6.98 15.99
CA GLU A 83 4.01 -5.75 15.20
C GLU A 83 3.46 -6.03 13.80
N ILE A 84 2.19 -5.69 13.57
CA ILE A 84 1.55 -5.87 12.26
C ILE A 84 2.24 -5.05 11.16
N PHE A 85 2.75 -3.86 11.48
CA PHE A 85 3.49 -3.02 10.54
C PHE A 85 4.99 -3.22 10.72
N LEU A 86 5.63 -3.77 9.71
CA LEU A 86 7.07 -4.04 9.67
C LEU A 86 7.76 -3.18 8.61
N PRO A 87 8.95 -2.66 8.91
CA PRO A 87 9.83 -2.12 7.86
C PRO A 87 10.08 -3.14 6.76
N SER A 88 10.15 -2.68 5.51
CA SER A 88 10.30 -3.54 4.32
C SER A 88 11.39 -4.62 4.46
N PRO A 89 12.62 -4.33 4.95
CA PRO A 89 13.63 -5.37 5.11
C PRO A 89 13.23 -6.50 6.08
N GLN A 90 12.54 -6.15 7.19
CA GLN A 90 12.09 -7.14 8.18
C GLN A 90 10.95 -7.99 7.63
N LEU A 91 9.99 -7.37 6.95
CA LEU A 91 8.88 -8.07 6.30
C LEU A 91 9.40 -9.07 5.26
N LEU A 92 10.23 -8.61 4.33
CA LEU A 92 10.80 -9.46 3.27
C LEU A 92 11.63 -10.61 3.85
N ALA A 93 12.40 -10.37 4.89
CA ALA A 93 13.13 -11.42 5.60
C ALA A 93 12.18 -12.44 6.26
N GLY A 94 11.07 -11.99 6.86
CA GLY A 94 10.05 -12.86 7.44
C GLY A 94 9.36 -13.74 6.40
N ILE A 95 8.99 -13.19 5.25
CA ILE A 95 8.42 -13.94 4.12
C ILE A 95 9.40 -15.02 3.64
N ARG A 96 10.69 -14.67 3.44
CA ARG A 96 11.72 -15.61 3.00
C ARG A 96 11.98 -16.74 3.99
N ARG A 97 11.94 -16.46 5.30
CA ARG A 97 12.08 -17.48 6.34
C ARG A 97 10.82 -18.31 6.55
N GLY A 98 9.70 -17.95 5.95
CA GLY A 98 8.43 -18.64 6.13
C GLY A 98 7.71 -18.33 7.44
N SER A 99 8.09 -17.27 8.13
CA SER A 99 7.45 -16.80 9.38
C SER A 99 6.32 -15.80 9.16
N ILE A 100 6.02 -15.44 7.92
CA ILE A 100 4.89 -14.58 7.52
C ILE A 100 4.18 -15.27 6.37
N ASP A 101 2.89 -15.48 6.50
CA ASP A 101 2.06 -16.23 5.56
C ASP A 101 1.16 -15.34 4.71
N CYS A 102 0.64 -14.26 5.29
CA CYS A 102 -0.18 -13.24 4.61
C CYS A 102 0.46 -11.87 4.83
N TYR A 103 0.59 -11.09 3.77
CA TYR A 103 1.32 -9.84 3.84
C TYR A 103 0.76 -8.76 2.90
N GLY A 104 0.62 -7.53 3.45
CA GLY A 104 0.35 -6.33 2.69
C GLY A 104 1.65 -5.68 2.24
N ILE A 105 1.86 -5.51 0.93
CA ILE A 105 3.10 -5.00 0.36
C ILE A 105 2.85 -4.06 -0.80
N THR A 106 3.85 -3.21 -1.06
CA THR A 106 3.92 -2.43 -2.29
C THR A 106 4.36 -3.30 -3.47
N ALA A 107 4.08 -2.85 -4.68
CA ALA A 107 4.53 -3.54 -5.89
C ALA A 107 6.06 -3.61 -6.01
N LEU A 108 6.79 -2.61 -5.47
CA LEU A 108 8.26 -2.60 -5.44
C LEU A 108 8.83 -3.68 -4.50
N GLU A 109 8.08 -4.06 -3.47
CA GLU A 109 8.44 -5.16 -2.56
C GLU A 109 8.01 -6.51 -3.14
N TYR A 110 6.82 -6.55 -3.77
CA TYR A 110 6.30 -7.76 -4.39
C TYR A 110 7.29 -8.39 -5.37
N GLU A 111 7.93 -7.58 -6.21
CA GLU A 111 8.93 -8.05 -7.17
C GLU A 111 10.06 -8.86 -6.50
N LYS A 112 10.42 -8.52 -5.27
CA LYS A 112 11.50 -9.18 -4.50
C LYS A 112 11.11 -10.52 -3.87
N VAL A 113 9.82 -10.87 -3.87
CA VAL A 113 9.24 -12.09 -3.26
C VAL A 113 8.17 -12.74 -4.14
N ALA A 114 8.11 -12.38 -5.42
CA ALA A 114 7.11 -12.88 -6.36
C ALA A 114 7.17 -14.41 -6.53
N ASP A 115 8.38 -14.98 -6.47
CA ASP A 115 8.63 -16.44 -6.53
C ASP A 115 8.09 -17.19 -5.30
N LEU A 116 7.99 -16.52 -4.15
CA LEU A 116 7.46 -17.07 -2.90
C LEU A 116 5.94 -16.82 -2.74
N THR A 117 5.37 -15.93 -3.55
CA THR A 117 3.97 -15.54 -3.49
C THR A 117 3.07 -16.53 -4.25
N ASP A 118 1.90 -16.85 -3.69
CA ASP A 118 0.90 -17.65 -4.39
C ASP A 118 0.29 -16.83 -5.54
N PRO A 119 0.42 -17.28 -6.79
CA PRO A 119 -0.05 -16.52 -7.94
C PRO A 119 -1.58 -16.47 -8.08
N ASN A 120 -2.32 -17.25 -7.31
CA ASN A 120 -3.77 -17.38 -7.45
C ASN A 120 -4.55 -16.46 -6.53
N PHE A 121 -3.90 -15.83 -5.53
CA PHE A 121 -4.60 -15.10 -4.47
C PHE A 121 -3.94 -13.75 -4.20
N PHE A 122 -4.47 -12.72 -4.86
CA PHE A 122 -4.21 -11.32 -4.58
C PHE A 122 -5.50 -10.69 -4.07
N LEU A 123 -5.51 -10.28 -2.82
CA LEU A 123 -6.63 -9.59 -2.23
C LEU A 123 -6.42 -8.09 -2.39
N LEU A 124 -7.29 -7.45 -3.17
CA LEU A 124 -7.18 -6.05 -3.54
C LEU A 124 -8.43 -5.29 -3.10
N GLN A 125 -8.29 -3.99 -2.84
CA GLN A 125 -9.45 -3.11 -2.79
C GLN A 125 -10.17 -3.17 -4.14
N ASP A 126 -11.50 -3.07 -4.14
CA ASP A 126 -12.34 -3.24 -5.33
C ASP A 126 -11.97 -2.31 -6.49
N TYR A 127 -11.57 -1.07 -6.19
CA TYR A 127 -11.14 -0.11 -7.22
C TYR A 127 -9.79 -0.47 -7.88
N LEU A 128 -9.03 -1.41 -7.32
CA LEU A 128 -7.80 -1.96 -7.90
C LEU A 128 -8.04 -3.26 -8.68
N ALA A 129 -9.29 -3.70 -8.82
CA ALA A 129 -9.66 -5.00 -9.43
C ALA A 129 -9.06 -5.22 -10.82
N ASP A 130 -8.93 -4.15 -11.62
CA ASP A 130 -8.36 -4.14 -12.96
C ASP A 130 -7.13 -3.24 -13.06
N GLY A 131 -6.54 -2.88 -11.91
CA GLY A 131 -5.50 -1.88 -11.79
C GLY A 131 -6.03 -0.45 -11.86
N MET A 132 -5.18 0.49 -11.51
CA MET A 132 -5.46 1.93 -11.57
C MET A 132 -4.46 2.64 -12.50
N GLU A 133 -4.79 3.84 -12.93
CA GLU A 133 -3.94 4.66 -13.79
C GLU A 133 -3.50 5.93 -13.06
N TYR A 134 -2.30 6.39 -13.39
CA TYR A 134 -1.82 7.74 -13.08
C TYR A 134 -2.05 8.65 -14.28
N VAL A 135 -2.28 9.91 -14.02
CA VAL A 135 -2.42 10.93 -15.07
C VAL A 135 -1.47 12.10 -14.78
N LEU A 136 -0.89 12.62 -15.85
CA LEU A 136 -0.25 13.92 -15.86
C LEU A 136 -1.22 14.91 -16.47
N ILE A 137 -1.68 15.88 -15.70
CA ILE A 137 -2.63 16.91 -16.11
C ILE A 137 -1.93 18.25 -16.38
N VAL A 138 -2.45 19.00 -17.35
CA VAL A 138 -1.98 20.34 -17.71
C VAL A 138 -3.17 21.24 -18.03
N HIS A 139 -3.01 22.56 -17.94
CA HIS A 139 -4.06 23.50 -18.34
C HIS A 139 -4.33 23.42 -19.85
N ASN A 140 -5.59 23.56 -20.28
CA ASN A 140 -5.99 23.46 -21.69
C ASN A 140 -5.27 24.47 -22.58
N SER A 141 -5.03 25.70 -22.09
CA SER A 141 -4.31 26.74 -22.84
C SER A 141 -2.78 26.57 -22.79
N SER A 142 -2.24 25.56 -22.11
CA SER A 142 -0.79 25.31 -22.09
C SER A 142 -0.27 24.89 -23.47
N PRO A 143 0.99 25.19 -23.81
CA PRO A 143 1.58 24.80 -25.09
C PRO A 143 1.91 23.30 -25.16
N TYR A 144 1.89 22.59 -24.04
CA TYR A 144 2.30 21.19 -23.94
C TYR A 144 1.34 20.27 -24.69
N ARG A 145 1.83 19.48 -25.64
CA ARG A 145 1.04 18.51 -26.44
C ARG A 145 1.49 17.06 -26.18
N LYS A 146 2.73 16.87 -25.75
CA LYS A 146 3.36 15.60 -25.43
C LYS A 146 4.34 15.80 -24.28
N ILE A 147 4.79 14.70 -23.66
CA ILE A 147 5.70 14.78 -22.51
C ILE A 147 7.00 15.53 -22.84
N GLY A 148 7.54 15.39 -24.06
CA GLY A 148 8.77 16.05 -24.47
C GLY A 148 8.71 17.59 -24.41
N ASP A 149 7.51 18.16 -24.53
CA ASP A 149 7.30 19.61 -24.49
C ASP A 149 7.45 20.17 -23.06
N MET A 150 7.39 19.31 -22.03
CA MET A 150 7.44 19.69 -20.61
C MET A 150 8.88 19.79 -20.04
N ARG A 151 9.89 19.88 -20.89
CA ARG A 151 11.27 20.08 -20.42
C ARG A 151 11.40 21.38 -19.63
N GLY A 152 11.92 21.31 -18.40
CA GLY A 152 12.04 22.44 -17.49
C GLY A 152 10.74 22.87 -16.80
N ALA A 153 9.63 22.17 -17.05
CA ALA A 153 8.34 22.46 -16.45
C ALA A 153 8.34 22.24 -14.92
N GLN A 154 7.55 23.03 -14.22
CA GLN A 154 7.28 22.86 -12.80
C GLN A 154 6.05 21.98 -12.60
N ILE A 155 6.22 20.86 -11.94
CA ILE A 155 5.12 19.92 -11.70
C ILE A 155 4.86 19.68 -10.21
N LEU A 156 3.62 19.42 -9.87
CA LEU A 156 3.21 18.91 -8.57
C LEU A 156 2.94 17.41 -8.67
N THR A 157 3.17 16.70 -7.56
CA THR A 157 2.84 15.28 -7.43
C THR A 157 1.96 15.07 -6.22
N HIS A 158 0.92 14.25 -6.37
CA HIS A 158 0.08 13.87 -5.24
C HIS A 158 0.82 12.82 -4.40
N HIS A 159 1.11 13.15 -3.14
CA HIS A 159 1.67 12.22 -2.18
C HIS A 159 0.53 11.42 -1.53
N HIS A 160 0.38 10.17 -1.92
CA HIS A 160 -0.66 9.28 -1.44
C HIS A 160 -0.19 7.82 -1.58
N ARG A 161 -0.72 6.92 -0.74
CA ARG A 161 -0.39 5.49 -0.76
C ARG A 161 -0.53 4.84 -2.15
N ASP A 162 -1.52 5.24 -2.92
CA ASP A 162 -1.75 4.71 -4.25
C ASP A 162 -0.73 5.22 -5.28
N MET A 163 0.07 6.23 -4.92
CA MET A 163 1.07 6.85 -5.81
C MET A 163 2.49 6.28 -5.63
N VAL A 164 2.65 5.17 -4.92
CA VAL A 164 3.96 4.56 -4.62
C VAL A 164 4.75 4.18 -5.89
N LEU A 165 4.08 3.94 -7.01
CA LEU A 165 4.70 3.66 -8.31
C LEU A 165 4.89 4.89 -9.19
N LEU A 166 4.52 6.10 -8.71
CA LEU A 166 4.68 7.32 -9.50
C LEU A 166 6.13 7.55 -9.98
N PRO A 167 7.18 7.39 -9.13
CA PRO A 167 8.56 7.52 -9.60
C PRO A 167 8.90 6.51 -10.70
N ALA A 168 8.46 5.25 -10.56
CA ALA A 168 8.69 4.23 -11.56
C ALA A 168 8.02 4.58 -12.90
N TRP A 169 6.77 5.02 -12.86
CA TRP A 169 6.07 5.45 -14.07
C TRP A 169 6.75 6.65 -14.73
N MET A 170 7.13 7.68 -13.96
CA MET A 170 7.77 8.88 -14.53
C MET A 170 9.08 8.53 -15.21
N GLU A 171 9.94 7.74 -14.58
CA GLU A 171 11.23 7.36 -15.16
C GLU A 171 11.06 6.47 -16.40
N THR A 172 10.16 5.51 -16.38
CA THR A 172 9.91 4.62 -17.53
C THR A 172 9.28 5.40 -18.70
N MET A 173 8.31 6.25 -18.43
CA MET A 173 7.69 7.11 -19.44
C MET A 173 8.71 8.04 -20.12
N LEU A 174 9.58 8.67 -19.34
CA LEU A 174 10.63 9.54 -19.90
C LEU A 174 11.62 8.74 -20.74
N ALA A 175 12.07 7.59 -20.26
CA ALA A 175 12.99 6.72 -20.98
C ALA A 175 12.40 6.20 -22.31
N GLU A 176 11.14 5.81 -22.32
CA GLU A 176 10.41 5.39 -23.54
C GLU A 176 10.31 6.49 -24.59
N ASN A 177 10.35 7.75 -24.16
CA ASN A 177 10.37 8.90 -25.04
C ASN A 177 11.78 9.44 -25.34
N ASN A 178 12.84 8.71 -24.97
CA ASN A 178 14.26 9.11 -25.11
C ASN A 178 14.56 10.43 -24.41
N LEU A 179 13.94 10.68 -23.27
CA LEU A 179 14.12 11.88 -22.45
C LEU A 179 15.03 11.57 -21.23
N PRO A 180 15.71 12.57 -20.67
CA PRO A 180 16.55 12.36 -19.49
C PRO A 180 15.70 12.02 -18.27
N PRO A 181 16.32 11.46 -17.20
CA PRO A 181 15.65 11.19 -15.93
C PRO A 181 14.91 12.41 -15.38
N ALA A 182 13.85 12.16 -14.62
CA ALA A 182 12.90 13.16 -14.14
C ALA A 182 13.58 14.34 -13.41
N GLU A 183 14.62 14.07 -12.61
CA GLU A 183 15.41 15.06 -11.90
C GLU A 183 16.08 16.10 -12.85
N ARG A 184 16.46 15.69 -14.06
CA ARG A 184 17.10 16.54 -15.07
C ARG A 184 16.13 17.05 -16.14
N PHE A 185 14.97 16.41 -16.23
CA PHE A 185 13.96 16.75 -17.23
C PHE A 185 13.06 17.88 -16.76
N PHE A 186 12.48 17.76 -15.54
CA PHE A 186 11.60 18.79 -14.97
C PHE A 186 12.42 19.88 -14.26
N GLY A 187 11.92 21.12 -14.28
CA GLY A 187 12.52 22.23 -13.55
C GLY A 187 12.34 22.09 -12.03
N SER A 188 11.18 21.59 -11.62
CA SER A 188 10.92 21.21 -10.23
C SER A 188 9.82 20.15 -10.11
N GLN A 189 9.92 19.36 -9.05
CA GLN A 189 8.91 18.40 -8.65
C GLN A 189 8.59 18.59 -7.18
N THR A 190 7.34 18.91 -6.84
CA THR A 190 6.96 19.18 -5.45
C THR A 190 5.76 18.32 -5.07
N ALA A 191 5.89 17.53 -4.01
CA ALA A 191 4.82 16.70 -3.48
C ALA A 191 3.82 17.53 -2.65
N ARG A 192 2.54 17.15 -2.69
CA ARG A 192 1.44 17.67 -1.87
C ARG A 192 0.53 16.52 -1.46
N ASP A 193 0.01 16.58 -0.25
CA ASP A 193 -0.79 15.50 0.34
C ASP A 193 -2.28 15.57 -0.05
N ASN A 194 -2.69 16.61 -0.77
CA ASN A 194 -4.09 16.87 -1.06
C ASN A 194 -4.33 17.08 -2.55
N VAL A 195 -5.32 16.39 -3.13
CA VAL A 195 -5.70 16.51 -4.56
C VAL A 195 -5.98 17.95 -4.95
N THR A 196 -6.67 18.71 -4.09
CA THR A 196 -6.97 20.13 -4.34
C THR A 196 -5.69 20.97 -4.45
N GLN A 197 -4.69 20.70 -3.60
CA GLN A 197 -3.39 21.39 -3.63
C GLN A 197 -2.55 21.00 -4.85
N VAL A 198 -2.89 19.92 -5.53
CA VAL A 198 -2.23 19.44 -6.75
C VAL A 198 -2.95 19.96 -8.00
N ALA A 199 -4.29 19.87 -8.05
CA ALA A 199 -5.07 20.18 -9.23
C ALA A 199 -5.34 21.71 -9.41
N LEU A 200 -5.67 22.43 -8.34
CA LEU A 200 -5.99 23.87 -8.45
C LEU A 200 -4.82 24.73 -8.93
N PRO A 201 -3.55 24.52 -8.54
CA PRO A 201 -2.44 25.27 -9.11
C PRO A 201 -2.31 25.12 -10.62
N VAL A 202 -2.62 23.94 -11.19
CA VAL A 202 -2.66 23.73 -12.65
C VAL A 202 -3.82 24.53 -13.27
N PHE A 203 -5.00 24.47 -12.68
CA PHE A 203 -6.17 25.22 -13.10
C PHE A 203 -5.91 26.74 -13.11
N PHE A 204 -5.27 27.27 -12.07
CA PHE A 204 -4.90 28.68 -11.97
C PHE A 204 -3.59 29.04 -12.71
N ARG A 205 -2.99 28.09 -13.44
CA ARG A 205 -1.73 28.26 -14.20
C ARG A 205 -0.56 28.73 -13.32
N ARG A 206 -0.52 28.30 -12.06
CA ARG A 206 0.56 28.59 -11.12
C ARG A 206 1.72 27.58 -11.22
N VAL A 207 1.44 26.44 -11.84
CA VAL A 207 2.40 25.38 -12.19
C VAL A 207 2.04 24.83 -13.57
N ASP A 208 2.98 24.17 -14.19
CA ASP A 208 2.85 23.68 -15.57
C ASP A 208 2.01 22.42 -15.66
N GLY A 209 2.09 21.55 -14.67
CA GLY A 209 1.32 20.31 -14.64
C GLY A 209 1.32 19.64 -13.27
N ALA A 210 0.58 18.54 -13.18
CA ALA A 210 0.52 17.74 -11.98
C ALA A 210 0.28 16.26 -12.26
N CYS A 211 0.88 15.40 -11.42
CA CYS A 211 0.70 13.94 -11.45
C CYS A 211 -0.15 13.48 -10.28
N LEU A 212 -1.22 12.73 -10.56
CA LEU A 212 -2.11 12.14 -9.55
C LEU A 212 -2.79 10.88 -10.08
N ALA A 213 -3.45 10.14 -9.20
CA ALA A 213 -4.28 9.01 -9.60
C ALA A 213 -5.46 9.49 -10.46
N ARG A 214 -5.77 8.78 -11.57
CA ARG A 214 -6.90 9.11 -12.45
C ARG A 214 -8.20 9.23 -11.64
N ARG A 215 -8.47 8.27 -10.77
CA ARG A 215 -9.66 8.26 -9.92
C ARG A 215 -9.78 9.54 -9.09
N SER A 216 -8.68 9.97 -8.46
CA SER A 216 -8.66 11.21 -7.68
C SER A 216 -8.90 12.44 -8.54
N TRP A 217 -8.38 12.44 -9.77
CA TRP A 217 -8.65 13.49 -10.75
C TRP A 217 -10.12 13.53 -11.17
N GLU A 218 -10.70 12.39 -11.51
CA GLU A 218 -12.11 12.26 -11.90
C GLU A 218 -13.04 12.72 -10.76
N THR A 219 -12.79 12.30 -9.53
CA THR A 219 -13.53 12.79 -8.35
C THR A 219 -13.40 14.31 -8.18
N ALA A 220 -12.21 14.89 -8.39
CA ALA A 220 -12.05 16.34 -8.33
C ALA A 220 -12.85 17.07 -9.43
N VAL A 221 -12.94 16.50 -10.62
CA VAL A 221 -13.76 17.03 -11.73
C VAL A 221 -15.26 16.89 -11.45
N GLU A 222 -15.71 15.78 -10.86
CA GLU A 222 -17.11 15.60 -10.45
C GLU A 222 -17.54 16.67 -9.43
N LEU A 223 -16.67 16.94 -8.44
CA LEU A 223 -16.92 17.96 -7.42
C LEU A 223 -16.81 19.39 -7.96
N ASN A 224 -15.99 19.62 -8.97
CA ASN A 224 -15.80 20.90 -9.63
C ASN A 224 -15.67 20.73 -11.16
N PRO A 225 -16.78 20.76 -11.91
CA PRO A 225 -16.78 20.55 -13.36
C PRO A 225 -15.95 21.58 -14.16
N GLN A 226 -15.61 22.74 -13.58
CA GLN A 226 -14.71 23.71 -14.23
C GLN A 226 -13.31 23.15 -14.41
N LEU A 227 -12.83 22.31 -13.49
CA LEU A 227 -11.55 21.63 -13.63
C LEU A 227 -11.49 20.82 -14.93
N GLY A 228 -12.51 20.02 -15.21
CA GLY A 228 -12.57 19.21 -16.43
C GLY A 228 -12.70 20.01 -17.74
N ARG A 229 -13.17 21.27 -17.68
CA ARG A 229 -13.23 22.16 -18.84
C ARG A 229 -11.92 22.85 -19.15
N ASP A 230 -11.18 23.23 -18.11
CA ASP A 230 -9.99 24.08 -18.24
C ASP A 230 -8.66 23.31 -18.09
N VAL A 231 -8.72 22.06 -17.61
CA VAL A 231 -7.55 21.18 -17.42
C VAL A 231 -7.77 19.88 -18.18
N ARG A 232 -6.75 19.39 -18.84
CA ARG A 232 -6.77 18.14 -19.59
C ARG A 232 -5.68 17.19 -19.14
N THR A 233 -5.91 15.91 -19.35
CA THR A 233 -4.88 14.89 -19.26
C THR A 233 -3.93 14.97 -20.46
N LEU A 234 -2.63 15.04 -20.18
CA LEU A 234 -1.57 15.03 -21.20
C LEU A 234 -1.04 13.61 -21.43
N VAL A 235 -0.78 12.87 -20.36
CA VAL A 235 -0.25 11.50 -20.40
C VAL A 235 -0.99 10.63 -19.38
N VAL A 236 -1.15 9.37 -19.72
CA VAL A 236 -1.77 8.33 -18.86
C VAL A 236 -0.78 7.19 -18.71
N SER A 237 -0.68 6.63 -17.49
CA SER A 237 0.09 5.42 -17.26
C SER A 237 -0.60 4.17 -17.79
N PRO A 238 0.13 3.07 -17.98
CA PRO A 238 -0.49 1.76 -17.96
C PRO A 238 -1.26 1.54 -16.65
N LYS A 239 -2.22 0.60 -16.67
CA LYS A 239 -2.90 0.16 -15.45
C LYS A 239 -1.92 -0.58 -14.54
N VAL A 240 -1.86 -0.18 -13.27
CA VAL A 240 -0.95 -0.74 -12.26
C VAL A 240 -1.68 -1.04 -10.96
N VAL A 241 -1.15 -1.98 -10.20
CA VAL A 241 -1.58 -2.29 -8.82
C VAL A 241 -0.45 -1.86 -7.89
N PRO A 242 -0.56 -0.74 -7.19
CA PRO A 242 0.52 -0.20 -6.36
C PRO A 242 0.74 -0.98 -5.06
N ILE A 243 -0.34 -1.53 -4.48
CA ILE A 243 -0.36 -2.24 -3.20
C ILE A 243 -1.28 -3.45 -3.32
N ALA A 244 -0.85 -4.57 -2.75
CA ALA A 244 -1.65 -5.80 -2.70
C ALA A 244 -1.51 -6.49 -1.35
N ILE A 245 -2.53 -7.26 -0.95
CA ILE A 245 -2.42 -8.27 0.09
C ILE A 245 -2.19 -9.60 -0.61
N CYS A 246 -1.11 -10.26 -0.24
CA CYS A 246 -0.61 -11.48 -0.86
C CYS A 246 -0.49 -12.60 0.18
N PHE A 247 -0.40 -13.84 -0.31
CA PHE A 247 -0.17 -15.00 0.52
C PHE A 247 1.11 -15.71 0.08
N ARG A 248 1.86 -16.24 1.05
CA ARG A 248 2.99 -17.10 0.75
C ARG A 248 2.50 -18.41 0.10
N ARG A 249 3.19 -18.89 -0.92
CA ARG A 249 2.80 -20.07 -1.72
C ARG A 249 2.49 -21.30 -0.86
N ASN A 250 3.25 -21.51 0.20
CA ASN A 250 3.12 -22.66 1.11
C ASN A 250 2.37 -22.33 2.41
N SER A 251 1.56 -21.25 2.43
CA SER A 251 0.68 -20.97 3.56
C SER A 251 -0.48 -21.97 3.65
N SER A 252 -1.06 -22.13 4.85
CA SER A 252 -2.21 -23.02 5.06
C SER A 252 -3.37 -22.69 4.09
N PRO A 253 -3.82 -23.64 3.26
CA PRO A 253 -4.96 -23.42 2.37
C PRO A 253 -6.26 -23.10 3.12
N GLU A 254 -6.47 -23.74 4.27
CA GLU A 254 -7.66 -23.51 5.11
C GLU A 254 -7.60 -22.13 5.76
N GLY A 255 -6.44 -21.76 6.36
CA GLY A 255 -6.24 -20.45 6.95
C GLY A 255 -6.41 -19.32 5.93
N ARG A 256 -5.83 -19.48 4.73
CA ARG A 256 -5.99 -18.53 3.62
C ARG A 256 -7.45 -18.36 3.22
N ARG A 257 -8.18 -19.47 3.02
CA ARG A 257 -9.61 -19.42 2.68
C ARG A 257 -10.40 -18.70 3.74
N ALA A 258 -10.23 -19.06 5.01
CA ALA A 258 -10.93 -18.44 6.12
C ALA A 258 -10.66 -16.93 6.23
N LEU A 259 -9.40 -16.49 6.01
CA LEU A 259 -9.05 -15.06 6.00
C LEU A 259 -9.73 -14.33 4.83
N ILE A 260 -9.68 -14.90 3.62
CA ILE A 260 -10.34 -14.32 2.45
C ILE A 260 -11.84 -14.19 2.70
N ASP A 261 -12.51 -15.25 3.15
CA ASP A 261 -13.95 -15.27 3.41
C ASP A 261 -14.32 -14.22 4.49
N ALA A 262 -13.52 -14.11 5.56
CA ALA A 262 -13.73 -13.11 6.61
C ALA A 262 -13.59 -11.69 6.08
N VAL A 263 -12.57 -11.40 5.27
CA VAL A 263 -12.36 -10.06 4.68
C VAL A 263 -13.47 -9.73 3.69
N MET A 264 -13.89 -10.66 2.86
CA MET A 264 -15.00 -10.46 1.91
C MET A 264 -16.33 -10.20 2.64
N LYS A 265 -16.55 -10.86 3.77
CA LYS A 265 -17.74 -10.69 4.59
C LYS A 265 -17.79 -9.33 5.31
N ILE A 266 -16.65 -8.79 5.70
CA ILE A 266 -16.54 -7.49 6.39
C ILE A 266 -17.22 -6.38 5.60
N ALA A 267 -17.05 -6.32 4.29
CA ALA A 267 -17.69 -5.31 3.46
C ALA A 267 -19.24 -5.34 3.52
N SER A 268 -19.84 -6.42 4.00
CA SER A 268 -21.29 -6.59 4.12
C SER A 268 -21.88 -6.17 5.47
N ILE A 269 -21.04 -5.87 6.48
CA ILE A 269 -21.47 -5.47 7.83
C ILE A 269 -21.17 -3.99 8.10
N PRO A 270 -22.02 -3.27 8.87
CA PRO A 270 -21.89 -1.83 9.09
C PRO A 270 -20.53 -1.40 9.66
N ALA A 271 -20.01 -2.13 10.65
CA ALA A 271 -18.68 -1.86 11.23
C ALA A 271 -17.56 -2.01 10.19
N GLY A 272 -17.64 -3.05 9.36
CA GLY A 272 -16.70 -3.30 8.28
C GLY A 272 -16.76 -2.26 7.17
N GLN A 273 -17.96 -1.80 6.82
CA GLN A 273 -18.14 -0.74 5.81
C GLN A 273 -17.42 0.57 6.21
N GLN A 274 -17.45 0.94 7.50
CA GLN A 274 -16.72 2.09 7.98
C GLN A 274 -15.20 1.92 7.80
N ILE A 275 -14.69 0.72 8.04
CA ILE A 275 -13.27 0.41 7.88
C ILE A 275 -12.88 0.44 6.40
N VAL A 276 -13.67 -0.17 5.53
CA VAL A 276 -13.43 -0.19 4.09
C VAL A 276 -13.46 1.22 3.50
N ALA A 277 -14.38 2.07 3.98
CA ALA A 277 -14.48 3.47 3.59
C ALA A 277 -13.24 4.30 3.95
N MET A 278 -12.51 3.96 5.04
CA MET A 278 -11.22 4.61 5.37
C MET A 278 -10.18 4.42 4.25
N TYR A 279 -10.30 3.36 3.47
CA TYR A 279 -9.47 3.09 2.29
C TYR A 279 -10.06 3.63 0.99
N GLN A 280 -11.16 4.42 1.07
CA GLN A 280 -11.90 4.89 -0.10
C GLN A 280 -12.31 3.75 -1.04
N ALA A 281 -12.58 2.58 -0.50
CA ALA A 281 -13.04 1.38 -1.18
C ALA A 281 -14.49 1.07 -0.75
N HIS A 282 -15.19 0.21 -1.52
CA HIS A 282 -16.49 -0.33 -1.14
C HIS A 282 -16.38 -1.79 -0.69
N GLY A 283 -15.24 -2.45 -0.97
CA GLY A 283 -14.97 -3.82 -0.63
C GLY A 283 -13.61 -4.30 -1.10
N PHE A 284 -13.50 -5.62 -1.13
CA PHE A 284 -12.32 -6.32 -1.62
C PHE A 284 -12.66 -7.28 -2.74
N VAL A 285 -11.68 -7.60 -3.57
CA VAL A 285 -11.77 -8.59 -4.63
C VAL A 285 -10.56 -9.51 -4.60
N VAL A 286 -10.76 -10.76 -5.00
CA VAL A 286 -9.64 -11.70 -5.20
C VAL A 286 -9.28 -11.73 -6.68
N ARG A 287 -8.00 -11.68 -6.98
CA ARG A 287 -7.45 -11.75 -8.34
C ARG A 287 -6.28 -12.75 -8.38
N THR A 288 -5.88 -13.13 -9.57
CA THR A 288 -4.63 -13.86 -9.81
C THR A 288 -3.48 -12.88 -10.08
N SER A 289 -2.25 -13.38 -10.09
CA SER A 289 -1.05 -12.60 -10.44
C SER A 289 -1.10 -11.93 -11.82
N ALA A 290 -2.03 -12.34 -12.68
CA ALA A 290 -2.23 -11.71 -14.00
C ALA A 290 -2.52 -10.20 -13.90
N VAL A 291 -3.18 -9.74 -12.82
CA VAL A 291 -3.44 -8.32 -12.58
C VAL A 291 -2.15 -7.52 -12.34
N MET A 292 -1.10 -8.18 -11.88
CA MET A 292 0.21 -7.56 -11.60
C MET A 292 1.11 -7.43 -12.83
N LYS A 293 0.74 -8.03 -13.98
CA LYS A 293 1.65 -8.11 -15.14
C LYS A 293 2.21 -6.75 -15.55
N SER A 294 1.36 -5.79 -15.83
CA SER A 294 1.77 -4.45 -16.25
C SER A 294 2.62 -3.74 -15.17
N THR A 295 2.28 -3.98 -13.90
CA THR A 295 3.02 -3.46 -12.75
C THR A 295 4.43 -4.03 -12.69
N VAL A 296 4.56 -5.36 -12.80
CA VAL A 296 5.86 -6.05 -12.77
C VAL A 296 6.73 -5.61 -13.94
N ASP A 297 6.16 -5.51 -15.14
CA ASP A 297 6.88 -5.04 -16.34
C ASP A 297 7.44 -3.63 -16.12
N MET A 298 6.63 -2.70 -15.57
CA MET A 298 7.06 -1.33 -15.24
C MET A 298 8.16 -1.31 -14.16
N VAL A 299 7.98 -2.05 -13.07
CA VAL A 299 8.96 -2.11 -11.98
C VAL A 299 10.30 -2.68 -12.46
N ALA A 300 10.27 -3.74 -13.26
CA ALA A 300 11.47 -4.33 -13.84
C ALA A 300 12.22 -3.37 -14.79
N GLN A 301 11.47 -2.60 -15.58
CA GLN A 301 12.05 -1.54 -16.42
C GLN A 301 12.68 -0.43 -15.58
N TYR A 302 11.98 0.05 -14.56
CA TYR A 302 12.46 1.06 -13.64
C TYR A 302 13.77 0.64 -12.95
N GLN A 303 13.85 -0.60 -12.46
CA GLN A 303 15.06 -1.11 -11.81
C GLN A 303 16.26 -1.17 -12.77
N ARG A 304 16.03 -1.55 -14.04
CA ARG A 304 17.08 -1.48 -15.08
C ARG A 304 17.60 -0.07 -15.30
N LEU A 305 16.69 0.92 -15.34
CA LEU A 305 17.08 2.34 -15.47
C LEU A 305 17.90 2.83 -14.27
N LEU A 306 17.52 2.47 -13.04
CA LEU A 306 18.28 2.80 -11.84
C LEU A 306 19.69 2.19 -11.85
N ALA A 307 19.84 0.93 -12.27
CA ALA A 307 21.11 0.24 -12.38
C ALA A 307 22.05 0.94 -13.39
N GLN A 308 21.52 1.36 -14.54
CA GLN A 308 22.26 2.10 -15.56
C GLN A 308 22.72 3.48 -15.05
N GLN A 309 21.87 4.21 -14.34
CA GLN A 309 22.22 5.52 -13.75
C GLN A 309 23.34 5.40 -12.71
N THR A 310 23.29 4.35 -11.88
CA THR A 310 24.29 4.07 -10.86
C THR A 310 25.65 3.71 -11.47
N SER A 311 25.65 2.94 -12.55
CA SER A 311 26.86 2.55 -13.29
C SER A 311 27.51 3.73 -14.01
N GLY A 312 26.69 4.62 -14.60
CA GLY A 312 27.17 5.84 -15.25
C GLY A 312 27.82 6.86 -14.30
N ARG A 313 27.31 6.95 -13.04
CA ARG A 313 27.91 7.83 -12.01
C ARG A 313 29.27 7.34 -11.51
N LYS A 314 29.54 6.02 -11.52
CA LYS A 314 30.82 5.44 -11.10
C LYS A 314 31.93 5.56 -12.16
N GLY A 315 31.58 5.90 -13.39
CA GLY A 315 32.53 6.03 -14.52
C GLY A 315 32.92 7.47 -14.86
N GLN A 316 32.47 8.48 -14.10
CA GLN A 316 32.95 9.86 -14.25
C GLN A 316 34.06 10.12 -13.21
N PRO A 317 35.30 10.46 -13.65
CA PRO A 317 36.44 10.75 -12.79
C PRO A 317 36.23 12.02 -11.98
#